data_1ab61543c6cc2eeb4c3f76bd48379055
#
_entry.id   1ab61543c6cc2eeb4c3f76bd48379055
#
_cell.length_a   1.000
_cell.length_b   1.000
_cell.length_c   1.000
_cell.angle_alpha   90.00
_cell.angle_beta   90.00
_cell.angle_gamma   90.00
#
_symmetry.space_group_name_H-M   'P 1'
#
loop_
_entity.id
_entity.type
_entity.pdbx_description
1 polymer ?
#
loop_
_entity_poly.entity_id
_entity_poly.type
_entity_poly.pdbx_seq_one_letter_code
_entity_poly.pdbx_strand_id
1 'polypeptide(L)'
;ETIKQKNEKVIIFTEFRAIQVFLKRLLLERFGLNVTTVNGDSNTNRRVGLTRQGIIDKFQETNGFNVIILSTVAVGFGVNKQKANHVIHYTRSWNPAKEDQATDRAYRIGQDKEVFVYYPTVVAEEFSTFEIKLDKLLSSKRELADDMLKPNADLKNELFELLNE
;
A
#
# COMPACT_ATOMS: atom_id res chain seq x y z
N GLU A 1 -15.11 -10.10 -1.61
CA GLU A 1 -16.33 -10.24 -2.42
C GLU A 1 -16.95 -8.89 -2.77
N THR A 2 -17.13 -7.98 -1.82
CA THR A 2 -17.70 -6.63 -2.04
C THR A 2 -17.00 -5.86 -3.17
N ILE A 3 -15.68 -5.86 -3.22
CA ILE A 3 -14.90 -5.17 -4.28
C ILE A 3 -15.14 -5.84 -5.65
N LYS A 4 -15.25 -7.17 -5.67
CA LYS A 4 -15.59 -7.90 -6.90
C LYS A 4 -16.98 -7.52 -7.43
N GLN A 5 -17.97 -7.39 -6.54
CA GLN A 5 -19.32 -6.96 -6.91
C GLN A 5 -19.35 -5.54 -7.50
N LYS A 6 -18.47 -4.65 -7.00
CA LYS A 6 -18.28 -3.31 -7.55
C LYS A 6 -17.48 -3.28 -8.85
N ASN A 7 -16.95 -4.42 -9.28
CA ASN A 7 -16.11 -4.55 -10.48
C ASN A 7 -14.86 -3.67 -10.43
N GLU A 8 -14.25 -3.52 -9.25
CA GLU A 8 -13.14 -2.61 -8.99
C GLU A 8 -11.82 -3.37 -8.80
N LYS A 9 -10.71 -2.65 -8.93
CA LYS A 9 -9.35 -3.22 -8.90
C LYS A 9 -8.72 -3.07 -7.54
N VAL A 10 -7.90 -4.06 -7.17
CA VAL A 10 -7.22 -4.15 -5.87
C VAL A 10 -5.72 -4.26 -6.03
N ILE A 11 -4.99 -3.48 -5.23
CA ILE A 11 -3.56 -3.69 -4.98
C ILE A 11 -3.40 -4.29 -3.60
N ILE A 12 -2.67 -5.39 -3.49
CA ILE A 12 -2.31 -5.98 -2.20
C ILE A 12 -0.81 -5.81 -1.99
N PHE A 13 -0.42 -5.14 -0.91
CA PHE A 13 0.97 -5.01 -0.49
C PHE A 13 1.34 -6.07 0.53
N THR A 14 2.42 -6.80 0.28
CA THR A 14 3.06 -7.70 1.23
C THR A 14 4.51 -7.98 0.85
N GLU A 15 5.41 -7.93 1.84
CA GLU A 15 6.84 -8.19 1.66
C GLU A 15 7.18 -9.68 1.65
N PHE A 16 6.38 -10.51 2.31
CA PHE A 16 6.68 -11.91 2.52
C PHE A 16 6.29 -12.78 1.33
N ARG A 17 7.27 -13.43 0.72
CA ARG A 17 7.06 -14.33 -0.45
C ARG A 17 6.09 -15.47 -0.14
N ALA A 18 6.16 -16.06 1.04
CA ALA A 18 5.24 -17.10 1.46
C ALA A 18 3.78 -16.62 1.43
N ILE A 19 3.55 -15.39 1.92
CA ILE A 19 2.23 -14.75 1.87
C ILE A 19 1.79 -14.46 0.43
N GLN A 20 2.70 -14.02 -0.44
CA GLN A 20 2.39 -13.80 -1.86
C GLN A 20 1.93 -15.10 -2.53
N VAL A 21 2.61 -16.21 -2.27
CA VAL A 21 2.24 -17.54 -2.80
C VAL A 21 0.88 -17.98 -2.25
N PHE A 22 0.67 -17.85 -0.94
CA PHE A 22 -0.59 -18.17 -0.28
C PHE A 22 -1.75 -17.35 -0.89
N LEU A 23 -1.61 -16.03 -1.01
CA LEU A 23 -2.63 -15.16 -1.56
C LEU A 23 -2.94 -15.48 -3.03
N LYS A 24 -1.93 -15.79 -3.84
CA LYS A 24 -2.15 -16.23 -5.24
C LYS A 24 -3.02 -17.46 -5.30
N ARG A 25 -2.71 -18.46 -4.47
CA ARG A 25 -3.50 -19.69 -4.41
C ARG A 25 -4.94 -19.42 -3.94
N LEU A 26 -5.09 -18.65 -2.87
CA LEU A 26 -6.40 -18.29 -2.33
C LEU A 26 -7.27 -17.55 -3.37
N LEU A 27 -6.68 -16.58 -4.08
CA LEU A 27 -7.38 -15.79 -5.10
C LEU A 27 -7.75 -16.63 -6.33
N LEU A 28 -6.91 -17.59 -6.70
CA LEU A 28 -7.23 -18.54 -7.75
C LEU A 28 -8.39 -19.46 -7.35
N GLU A 29 -8.33 -20.07 -6.16
CA GLU A 29 -9.34 -20.99 -5.66
C GLU A 29 -10.71 -20.31 -5.42
N ARG A 30 -10.69 -19.08 -4.86
CA ARG A 30 -11.93 -18.37 -4.49
C ARG A 30 -12.57 -17.57 -5.62
N PHE A 31 -11.76 -17.01 -6.51
CA PHE A 31 -12.22 -16.05 -7.51
C PHE A 31 -11.87 -16.43 -8.94
N GLY A 32 -11.12 -17.52 -9.14
CA GLY A 32 -10.62 -17.92 -10.47
C GLY A 32 -9.56 -16.96 -11.03
N LEU A 33 -8.94 -16.11 -10.20
CA LEU A 33 -7.99 -15.10 -10.62
C LEU A 33 -6.55 -15.65 -10.63
N ASN A 34 -5.94 -15.64 -11.80
CA ASN A 34 -4.50 -15.90 -11.91
C ASN A 34 -3.72 -14.61 -11.67
N VAL A 35 -3.44 -14.31 -10.40
CA VAL A 35 -2.85 -13.05 -9.95
C VAL A 35 -1.34 -13.02 -10.18
N THR A 36 -0.85 -11.91 -10.71
CA THR A 36 0.58 -11.66 -10.89
C THR A 36 1.17 -10.95 -9.68
N THR A 37 2.40 -11.33 -9.33
CA THR A 37 3.17 -10.67 -8.26
C THR A 37 4.33 -9.88 -8.86
N VAL A 38 4.59 -8.69 -8.30
CA VAL A 38 5.77 -7.89 -8.60
C VAL A 38 6.56 -7.67 -7.32
N ASN A 39 7.79 -8.16 -7.29
CA ASN A 39 8.71 -8.04 -6.18
C ASN A 39 10.10 -7.59 -6.65
N GLY A 40 11.06 -7.46 -5.72
CA GLY A 40 12.44 -7.04 -6.02
C GLY A 40 13.12 -7.85 -7.13
N ASP A 41 12.82 -9.14 -7.22
CA ASP A 41 13.46 -10.07 -8.16
C ASP A 41 12.73 -10.20 -9.51
N SER A 42 11.60 -9.51 -9.70
CA SER A 42 10.79 -9.62 -10.94
C SER A 42 11.54 -9.18 -12.21
N ASN A 43 12.69 -8.50 -12.06
CA ASN A 43 13.56 -8.16 -13.21
C ASN A 43 14.30 -9.37 -13.82
N THR A 44 14.34 -10.50 -13.12
CA THR A 44 15.13 -11.69 -13.55
C THR A 44 14.30 -12.72 -14.30
N ASN A 45 12.98 -12.58 -14.36
CA ASN A 45 12.14 -13.49 -15.15
C ASN A 45 12.18 -13.15 -16.65
N ARG A 46 13.40 -13.17 -17.23
CA ARG A 46 13.63 -13.12 -18.69
C ARG A 46 12.89 -14.23 -19.47
N ARG A 47 12.43 -15.29 -18.77
CA ARG A 47 11.73 -16.42 -19.41
C ARG A 47 10.29 -16.12 -19.85
N VAL A 48 9.67 -15.06 -19.38
CA VAL A 48 8.25 -14.74 -19.71
C VAL A 48 8.11 -13.44 -20.47
N GLY A 49 9.20 -12.73 -20.78
CA GLY A 49 9.19 -11.54 -21.66
C GLY A 49 8.47 -10.29 -21.10
N LEU A 50 7.87 -10.37 -19.91
CA LEU A 50 7.17 -9.24 -19.30
C LEU A 50 8.06 -8.51 -18.31
N THR A 51 8.34 -7.25 -18.58
CA THR A 51 8.96 -6.33 -17.61
C THR A 51 8.00 -6.05 -16.46
N ARG A 52 8.49 -5.55 -15.33
CA ARG A 52 7.64 -5.08 -14.22
C ARG A 52 6.57 -4.10 -14.70
N GLN A 53 6.97 -3.17 -15.55
CA GLN A 53 6.05 -2.19 -16.12
C GLN A 53 4.98 -2.87 -16.97
N GLY A 54 5.34 -3.80 -17.84
CA GLY A 54 4.38 -4.52 -18.67
C GLY A 54 3.36 -5.34 -17.85
N ILE A 55 3.75 -5.86 -16.68
CA ILE A 55 2.83 -6.53 -15.74
C ILE A 55 1.82 -5.52 -15.17
N ILE A 56 2.30 -4.36 -14.77
CA ILE A 56 1.47 -3.28 -14.22
C ILE A 56 0.52 -2.74 -15.29
N ASP A 57 1.03 -2.50 -16.48
CA ASP A 57 0.23 -2.00 -17.61
C ASP A 57 -0.87 -2.99 -17.97
N LYS A 58 -0.56 -4.29 -18.06
CA LYS A 58 -1.55 -5.34 -18.28
C LYS A 58 -2.63 -5.37 -17.18
N PHE A 59 -2.23 -5.22 -15.90
CA PHE A 59 -3.19 -5.11 -14.80
C PHE A 59 -4.12 -3.91 -14.98
N GLN A 60 -3.59 -2.78 -15.42
CA GLN A 60 -4.36 -1.57 -15.62
C GLN A 60 -5.30 -1.64 -16.82
N GLU A 61 -4.86 -2.24 -17.92
CA GLU A 61 -5.62 -2.39 -19.16
C GLU A 61 -6.74 -3.43 -19.04
N THR A 62 -6.56 -4.44 -18.18
CA THR A 62 -7.60 -5.45 -17.94
C THR A 62 -8.86 -4.78 -17.40
N ASN A 63 -9.99 -4.96 -18.05
CA ASN A 63 -11.26 -4.42 -17.58
C ASN A 63 -11.81 -5.22 -16.40
N GLY A 64 -12.52 -4.51 -15.51
CA GLY A 64 -13.25 -5.13 -14.43
C GLY A 64 -12.42 -5.45 -13.18
N PHE A 65 -12.98 -6.33 -12.34
CA PHE A 65 -12.34 -6.77 -11.12
C PHE A 65 -11.04 -7.50 -11.40
N ASN A 66 -9.97 -6.99 -10.84
CA ASN A 66 -8.65 -7.63 -10.93
C ASN A 66 -7.83 -7.30 -9.67
N VAL A 67 -6.83 -8.15 -9.40
CA VAL A 67 -5.94 -8.03 -8.24
C VAL A 67 -4.49 -8.13 -8.70
N ILE A 68 -3.62 -7.28 -8.13
CA ILE A 68 -2.17 -7.39 -8.26
C ILE A 68 -1.54 -7.44 -6.86
N ILE A 69 -0.50 -8.25 -6.68
CA ILE A 69 0.25 -8.33 -5.43
C ILE A 69 1.62 -7.69 -5.65
N LEU A 70 1.95 -6.71 -4.82
CA LEU A 70 3.19 -5.93 -4.90
C LEU A 70 3.97 -6.04 -3.58
N SER A 71 5.30 -5.99 -3.65
CA SER A 71 6.09 -5.60 -2.48
C SER A 71 6.23 -4.07 -2.42
N THR A 72 6.35 -3.48 -1.23
CA THR A 72 6.53 -2.03 -1.08
C THR A 72 7.84 -1.56 -1.74
N VAL A 73 8.86 -2.43 -1.76
CA VAL A 73 10.12 -2.16 -2.46
C VAL A 73 9.93 -2.09 -3.99
N ALA A 74 9.00 -2.88 -4.54
CA ALA A 74 8.73 -2.87 -5.98
C ALA A 74 8.03 -1.58 -6.45
N VAL A 75 7.42 -0.84 -5.54
CA VAL A 75 6.66 0.40 -5.81
C VAL A 75 7.57 1.55 -6.28
N GLY A 76 8.88 1.50 -5.99
CA GLY A 76 9.86 2.50 -6.46
C GLY A 76 9.95 2.63 -7.99
N PHE A 77 9.43 1.66 -8.74
CA PHE A 77 9.58 1.55 -10.19
C PHE A 77 8.28 1.91 -10.94
N GLY A 78 8.01 3.20 -11.11
CA GLY A 78 7.20 3.70 -12.24
C GLY A 78 5.71 3.35 -12.29
N VAL A 79 5.07 3.00 -11.17
CA VAL A 79 3.62 2.74 -11.12
C VAL A 79 2.84 4.06 -11.23
N ASN A 80 2.74 4.62 -12.44
CA ASN A 80 2.36 6.02 -12.64
C ASN A 80 0.89 6.29 -12.99
N LYS A 81 0.06 5.28 -13.26
CA LYS A 81 -1.36 5.46 -13.56
C LYS A 81 -2.15 4.28 -13.00
N GLN A 82 -2.63 4.40 -11.80
CA GLN A 82 -3.34 3.30 -11.15
C GLN A 82 -4.85 3.43 -11.36
N LYS A 83 -5.43 2.47 -12.05
CA LYS A 83 -6.89 2.30 -12.12
C LYS A 83 -7.44 1.55 -10.89
N ALA A 84 -6.58 1.18 -9.94
CA ALA A 84 -6.98 0.54 -8.70
C ALA A 84 -7.34 1.60 -7.68
N ASN A 85 -8.50 1.43 -7.07
CA ASN A 85 -9.00 2.30 -6.01
C ASN A 85 -9.13 1.58 -4.65
N HIS A 86 -8.68 0.33 -4.56
CA HIS A 86 -8.58 -0.41 -3.31
C HIS A 86 -7.13 -0.82 -3.06
N VAL A 87 -6.61 -0.47 -1.89
CA VAL A 87 -5.26 -0.80 -1.43
C VAL A 87 -5.36 -1.60 -0.14
N ILE A 88 -4.76 -2.78 -0.11
CA ILE A 88 -4.73 -3.64 1.07
C ILE A 88 -3.27 -3.79 1.50
N HIS A 89 -2.90 -3.23 2.64
CA HIS A 89 -1.63 -3.52 3.30
C HIS A 89 -1.77 -4.81 4.10
N TYR A 90 -1.61 -5.96 3.43
CA TYR A 90 -1.80 -7.27 4.05
C TYR A 90 -0.79 -7.53 5.17
N THR A 91 0.43 -7.07 5.00
CA THR A 91 1.43 -7.01 6.06
C THR A 91 1.86 -5.57 6.25
N ARG A 92 1.89 -5.13 7.52
CA ARG A 92 2.27 -3.77 7.90
C ARG A 92 3.79 -3.57 7.81
N SER A 93 4.22 -2.41 7.41
CA SER A 93 5.62 -1.99 7.50
C SER A 93 5.90 -1.35 8.87
N TRP A 94 7.07 -1.62 9.47
CA TRP A 94 7.54 -0.93 10.66
C TRP A 94 7.80 0.58 10.46
N ASN A 95 7.88 0.99 9.20
CA ASN A 95 8.04 2.39 8.81
C ASN A 95 6.74 2.87 8.13
N PRO A 96 5.94 3.73 8.81
CA PRO A 96 4.69 4.22 8.24
C PRO A 96 4.90 5.00 6.94
N ALA A 97 6.00 5.74 6.79
CA ALA A 97 6.29 6.48 5.57
C ALA A 97 6.41 5.59 4.32
N LYS A 98 6.84 4.33 4.48
CA LYS A 98 6.85 3.35 3.38
C LYS A 98 5.45 2.90 2.98
N GLU A 99 4.55 2.72 3.95
CA GLU A 99 3.14 2.40 3.67
C GLU A 99 2.46 3.57 2.96
N ASP A 100 2.67 4.78 3.47
CA ASP A 100 2.08 5.99 2.92
C ASP A 100 2.60 6.24 1.50
N GLN A 101 3.90 6.09 1.26
CA GLN A 101 4.49 6.17 -0.08
C GLN A 101 3.91 5.11 -1.04
N ALA A 102 3.64 3.89 -0.55
CA ALA A 102 3.02 2.85 -1.37
C ALA A 102 1.56 3.19 -1.68
N THR A 103 0.82 3.72 -0.72
CA THR A 103 -0.57 4.19 -0.87
C THR A 103 -0.64 5.37 -1.84
N ASP A 104 0.26 6.35 -1.73
CA ASP A 104 0.32 7.52 -2.60
C ASP A 104 0.49 7.16 -4.08
N ARG A 105 1.06 6.01 -4.37
CA ARG A 105 1.16 5.49 -5.73
C ARG A 105 -0.19 5.09 -6.32
N ALA A 106 -1.12 4.66 -5.48
CA ALA A 106 -2.51 4.42 -5.89
C ALA A 106 -3.32 5.73 -5.97
N TYR A 107 -2.92 6.75 -5.20
CA TYR A 107 -3.62 8.03 -5.04
C TYR A 107 -3.10 9.14 -5.98
N ARG A 108 -2.51 8.80 -7.11
CA ARG A 108 -1.90 9.79 -8.00
C ARG A 108 -2.89 10.53 -8.88
N ILE A 109 -2.41 11.68 -9.42
CA ILE A 109 -3.09 12.50 -10.43
C ILE A 109 -3.62 11.61 -11.56
N GLY A 110 -4.94 11.67 -11.78
CA GLY A 110 -5.66 10.83 -12.76
C GLY A 110 -6.42 9.67 -12.14
N GLN A 111 -6.50 9.56 -10.80
CA GLN A 111 -7.45 8.71 -10.11
C GLN A 111 -8.74 9.48 -9.87
N ASP A 112 -9.79 9.11 -10.58
CA ASP A 112 -11.11 9.77 -10.52
C ASP A 112 -12.02 9.17 -9.45
N LYS A 113 -11.59 8.06 -8.82
CA LYS A 113 -12.36 7.36 -7.78
C LYS A 113 -11.79 7.60 -6.41
N GLU A 114 -12.65 7.54 -5.41
CA GLU A 114 -12.25 7.47 -4.01
C GLU A 114 -11.37 6.23 -3.77
N VAL A 115 -10.23 6.41 -3.07
CA VAL A 115 -9.30 5.33 -2.75
C VAL A 115 -9.55 4.83 -1.33
N PHE A 116 -9.78 3.52 -1.23
CA PHE A 116 -10.00 2.82 0.04
C PHE A 116 -8.73 2.08 0.45
N VAL A 117 -8.24 2.38 1.65
CA VAL A 117 -7.06 1.72 2.22
C VAL A 117 -7.47 0.80 3.36
N TYR A 118 -7.02 -0.45 3.31
CA TYR A 118 -7.37 -1.47 4.29
C TYR A 118 -6.12 -2.01 5.00
N TYR A 119 -6.23 -2.14 6.30
CA TYR A 119 -5.23 -2.76 7.17
C TYR A 119 -5.87 -3.94 7.90
N PRO A 120 -5.81 -5.17 7.34
CA PRO A 120 -6.33 -6.35 8.02
C PRO A 120 -5.68 -6.53 9.38
N THR A 121 -6.49 -6.67 10.42
CA THR A 121 -6.03 -6.78 11.82
C THR A 121 -6.69 -7.99 12.46
N VAL A 122 -5.90 -8.85 13.05
CA VAL A 122 -6.41 -9.95 13.89
C VAL A 122 -6.82 -9.38 15.24
N VAL A 123 -8.02 -9.67 15.66
CA VAL A 123 -8.56 -9.24 16.95
C VAL A 123 -8.80 -10.47 17.82
N ALA A 124 -8.38 -10.43 19.07
CA ALA A 124 -8.70 -11.40 20.11
C ALA A 124 -9.44 -10.70 21.25
N GLU A 125 -10.41 -11.40 21.87
CA GLU A 125 -11.20 -10.84 22.96
C GLU A 125 -10.41 -10.74 24.27
N GLU A 126 -9.52 -11.70 24.51
CA GLU A 126 -8.82 -11.85 25.79
C GLU A 126 -7.50 -11.08 25.89
N PHE A 127 -6.91 -10.68 24.76
CA PHE A 127 -5.61 -10.00 24.74
C PHE A 127 -5.43 -9.08 23.52
N SER A 128 -4.54 -8.09 23.67
CA SER A 128 -4.17 -7.21 22.55
C SER A 128 -3.18 -7.92 21.64
N THR A 129 -3.60 -8.16 20.40
CA THR A 129 -2.78 -8.84 19.39
C THR A 129 -1.58 -7.98 18.95
N PHE A 130 -0.62 -8.62 18.29
CA PHE A 130 0.53 -7.93 17.75
C PHE A 130 0.11 -6.83 16.75
N GLU A 131 -0.85 -7.11 15.89
CA GLU A 131 -1.36 -6.18 14.88
C GLU A 131 -1.96 -4.93 15.51
N ILE A 132 -2.73 -5.08 16.58
CA ILE A 132 -3.30 -3.94 17.31
C ILE A 132 -2.20 -3.09 17.95
N LYS A 133 -1.18 -3.73 18.56
CA LYS A 133 -0.05 -3.00 19.16
C LYS A 133 0.77 -2.28 18.11
N LEU A 134 1.00 -2.94 16.97
CA LEU A 134 1.73 -2.36 15.86
C LEU A 134 0.96 -1.17 15.25
N ASP A 135 -0.35 -1.29 15.08
CA ASP A 135 -1.19 -0.21 14.56
C ASP A 135 -1.12 1.04 15.45
N LYS A 136 -1.24 0.87 16.76
CA LYS A 136 -1.07 1.97 17.73
C LYS A 136 0.31 2.62 17.61
N LEU A 137 1.37 1.81 17.52
CA LEU A 137 2.74 2.32 17.37
C LEU A 137 2.93 3.12 16.09
N LEU A 138 2.39 2.63 14.97
CA LEU A 138 2.50 3.31 13.69
C LEU A 138 1.68 4.61 13.66
N SER A 139 0.52 4.64 14.27
CA SER A 139 -0.30 5.85 14.44
C SER A 139 0.43 6.91 15.25
N SER A 140 0.98 6.55 16.40
CA SER A 140 1.79 7.49 17.21
C SER A 140 3.01 8.03 16.45
N LYS A 141 3.66 7.20 15.62
CA LYS A 141 4.78 7.66 14.78
C LYS A 141 4.33 8.66 13.71
N ARG A 142 3.13 8.51 13.13
CA ARG A 142 2.58 9.47 12.17
C ARG A 142 2.25 10.79 12.87
N GLU A 143 1.60 10.75 14.02
CA GLU A 143 1.27 11.94 14.80
C GLU A 143 2.53 12.73 15.16
N LEU A 144 3.57 12.06 15.65
CA LEU A 144 4.86 12.72 15.95
C LEU A 144 5.51 13.34 14.69
N ALA A 145 5.45 12.65 13.55
CA ALA A 145 5.99 13.18 12.30
C ALA A 145 5.21 14.42 11.83
N ASP A 146 3.89 14.38 11.95
CA ASP A 146 3.02 15.50 11.59
C ASP A 146 3.24 16.70 12.53
N ASP A 147 3.43 16.46 13.82
CA ASP A 147 3.71 17.52 14.79
C ASP A 147 5.09 18.16 14.56
N MET A 148 6.10 17.36 14.17
CA MET A 148 7.43 17.89 13.81
C MET A 148 7.42 18.71 12.51
N LEU A 149 6.48 18.41 11.59
CA LEU A 149 6.36 19.11 10.31
C LEU A 149 5.44 20.34 10.39
N LYS A 150 4.58 20.43 11.40
CA LYS A 150 3.80 21.66 11.65
C LYS A 150 4.76 22.75 12.14
N PRO A 151 4.80 23.91 11.46
CA PRO A 151 5.54 25.05 11.99
C PRO A 151 4.90 25.40 13.34
N ASN A 152 5.65 25.21 14.41
CA ASN A 152 5.21 25.60 15.74
C ASN A 152 5.00 27.12 15.70
N ALA A 153 3.76 27.57 15.76
CA ALA A 153 3.45 28.99 15.79
C ALA A 153 4.14 29.68 16.97
N ASP A 154 4.33 28.94 18.06
CA ASP A 154 5.03 29.39 19.26
C ASP A 154 6.55 29.60 19.00
N LEU A 155 7.19 28.66 18.29
CA LEU A 155 8.62 28.81 17.91
C LEU A 155 8.85 30.00 16.98
N LYS A 156 7.93 30.33 16.10
CA LYS A 156 8.01 31.55 15.27
C LYS A 156 7.92 32.79 16.12
N ASN A 157 7.00 32.84 17.08
CA ASN A 157 6.82 33.97 17.96
C ASN A 157 8.03 34.15 18.89
N GLU A 158 8.55 33.05 19.48
CA GLU A 158 9.78 33.07 20.28
C GLU A 158 10.98 33.54 19.47
N LEU A 159 11.12 33.10 18.20
CA LEU A 159 12.20 33.53 17.33
C LEU A 159 12.07 35.03 16.96
N PHE A 160 10.85 35.52 16.75
CA PHE A 160 10.57 36.94 16.53
C PHE A 160 10.85 37.78 17.75
N GLU A 161 10.56 37.29 18.96
CA GLU A 161 10.89 37.98 20.20
C GLU A 161 12.41 38.05 20.40
N LEU A 162 13.14 36.95 20.20
CA LEU A 162 14.61 36.91 20.30
C LEU A 162 15.34 37.74 19.25
N LEU A 163 14.73 38.00 18.10
CA LEU A 163 15.33 38.85 17.06
C LEU A 163 15.04 40.34 17.25
N ASN A 164 14.14 40.70 18.17
CA ASN A 164 13.79 42.10 18.48
C ASN A 164 14.36 42.61 19.82
N GLU A 165 15.15 41.79 20.54
CA GLU A 165 16.00 42.15 21.65
C GLU A 165 17.41 42.55 21.14
#